data_9facff80be3743ed07c0aefb084ca9af
#
_entry.id   9facff80be3743ed07c0aefb084ca9af
#
_cell.length_a   1.000
_cell.length_b   1.000
_cell.length_c   1.000
_cell.angle_alpha   90.00
_cell.angle_beta   90.00
_cell.angle_gamma   90.00
#
_symmetry.space_group_name_H-M   'P 1'
#
loop_
_entity.id
_entity.type
_entity.pdbx_description
1 polymer ?
#
loop_
_entity_poly.entity_id
_entity_poly.type
_entity_poly.pdbx_seq_one_letter_code
_entity_poly.pdbx_strand_id
1 'polypeptide(L)'
;METKNIMIVGVGGQGSLLASKLLGRLLLTRGYDIKVSEVHGMSQRGGSVVTYVRFGDKVYSPIIDKGEADYIVSFELLEASRWTEYLKPGGKIITNIQQINPMPVIIGAAEYPAQLAEKMTAAGIDVDAFDALSLAEQAGSAKAVNIVLMGHLSRNFDFTQEEWMTAIEQSVPAKFLELNKKAFLLGAEA
;
A
#
# COMPACT_ATOMS: atom_id res chain seq x y z
N MET A 1 -22.00 -3.07 6.39
CA MET A 1 -20.99 -2.00 6.15
C MET A 1 -20.88 -1.73 4.66
N GLU A 2 -20.80 -0.48 4.29
CA GLU A 2 -20.52 -0.10 2.89
C GLU A 2 -19.17 -0.68 2.44
N THR A 3 -19.08 -1.06 1.14
CA THR A 3 -17.84 -1.59 0.57
C THR A 3 -16.72 -0.56 0.65
N LYS A 4 -15.56 -0.98 1.15
CA LYS A 4 -14.32 -0.20 1.16
C LYS A 4 -13.36 -0.72 0.11
N ASN A 5 -12.66 0.20 -0.53
CA ASN A 5 -11.80 -0.04 -1.68
C ASN A 5 -10.38 0.45 -1.39
N ILE A 6 -9.42 -0.47 -1.36
CA ILE A 6 -7.99 -0.16 -1.14
C ILE A 6 -7.23 -0.57 -2.38
N MET A 7 -6.47 0.35 -2.93
CA MET A 7 -5.48 0.04 -3.97
C MET A 7 -4.09 0.02 -3.36
N ILE A 8 -3.34 -1.02 -3.65
CA ILE A 8 -1.92 -1.13 -3.30
C ILE A 8 -1.15 -1.05 -4.60
N VAL A 9 -0.33 -0.01 -4.74
CA VAL A 9 0.39 0.29 -5.98
C VAL A 9 1.88 0.42 -5.73
N GLY A 10 2.68 0.18 -6.75
CA GLY A 10 4.13 0.26 -6.62
C GLY A 10 4.85 -0.29 -7.84
N VAL A 11 6.16 -0.51 -7.66
CA VAL A 11 7.02 -1.17 -8.64
C VAL A 11 7.13 -2.65 -8.28
N GLY A 12 7.09 -3.51 -9.28
CA GLY A 12 7.18 -4.95 -9.10
C GLY A 12 8.40 -5.37 -8.27
N GLY A 13 8.17 -6.22 -7.27
CA GLY A 13 9.19 -6.66 -6.32
C GLY A 13 9.14 -5.98 -4.94
N GLN A 14 8.33 -4.95 -4.74
CA GLN A 14 8.22 -4.22 -3.46
C GLN A 14 7.33 -4.91 -2.41
N GLY A 15 6.68 -6.04 -2.73
CA GLY A 15 5.97 -6.84 -1.73
C GLY A 15 4.47 -6.52 -1.58
N SER A 16 3.81 -6.03 -2.62
CA SER A 16 2.35 -5.80 -2.65
C SER A 16 1.54 -7.05 -2.27
N LEU A 17 2.02 -8.22 -2.70
CA LEU A 17 1.41 -9.52 -2.40
C LEU A 17 1.33 -9.83 -0.90
N LEU A 18 2.36 -9.47 -0.12
CA LEU A 18 2.34 -9.68 1.32
C LEU A 18 1.38 -8.70 2.00
N ALA A 19 1.34 -7.45 1.55
CA ALA A 19 0.45 -6.43 2.08
C ALA A 19 -1.02 -6.80 1.85
N SER A 20 -1.39 -7.24 0.64
CA SER A 20 -2.76 -7.67 0.32
C SER A 20 -3.17 -8.92 1.11
N LYS A 21 -2.25 -9.89 1.28
CA LYS A 21 -2.47 -11.09 2.08
C LYS A 21 -2.69 -10.77 3.56
N LEU A 22 -1.92 -9.84 4.12
CA LEU A 22 -2.06 -9.37 5.49
C LEU A 22 -3.44 -8.73 5.70
N LEU A 23 -3.83 -7.78 4.83
CA LEU A 23 -5.14 -7.16 4.86
C LEU A 23 -6.27 -8.18 4.72
N GLY A 24 -6.14 -9.10 3.78
CA GLY A 24 -7.14 -10.16 3.57
C GLY A 24 -7.36 -10.99 4.83
N ARG A 25 -6.30 -11.39 5.52
CA ARG A 25 -6.41 -12.16 6.77
C ARG A 25 -7.04 -11.35 7.90
N LEU A 26 -6.59 -10.10 8.08
CA LEU A 26 -7.16 -9.20 9.08
C LEU A 26 -8.67 -9.02 8.88
N LEU A 27 -9.08 -8.72 7.66
CA LEU A 27 -10.47 -8.45 7.33
C LEU A 27 -11.37 -9.68 7.51
N LEU A 28 -10.84 -10.88 7.20
CA LEU A 28 -11.54 -12.15 7.43
C LEU A 28 -11.83 -12.42 8.91
N THR A 29 -11.00 -11.94 9.84
CA THR A 29 -11.23 -12.15 11.29
C THR A 29 -12.53 -11.51 11.77
N ARG A 30 -12.96 -10.43 11.11
CA ARG A 30 -14.25 -9.77 11.40
C ARG A 30 -15.40 -10.21 10.49
N GLY A 31 -15.19 -11.24 9.68
CA GLY A 31 -16.24 -11.86 8.86
C GLY A 31 -16.63 -11.07 7.61
N TYR A 32 -15.81 -10.11 7.15
CA TYR A 32 -16.08 -9.39 5.91
C TYR A 32 -15.98 -10.28 4.68
N ASP A 33 -16.86 -10.04 3.69
CA ASP A 33 -16.67 -10.55 2.32
C ASP A 33 -15.54 -9.75 1.65
N ILE A 34 -14.55 -10.45 1.10
CA ILE A 34 -13.34 -9.84 0.55
C ILE A 34 -13.13 -10.32 -0.87
N LYS A 35 -12.75 -9.41 -1.75
CA LYS A 35 -12.25 -9.73 -3.08
C LYS A 35 -10.89 -9.05 -3.28
N VAL A 36 -9.94 -9.83 -3.76
CA VAL A 36 -8.58 -9.36 -4.09
C VAL A 36 -8.30 -9.69 -5.54
N SER A 37 -7.71 -8.73 -6.26
CA SER A 37 -7.17 -8.94 -7.61
C SER A 37 -5.76 -8.40 -7.68
N GLU A 38 -4.85 -9.20 -8.21
CA GLU A 38 -3.43 -8.88 -8.30
C GLU A 38 -2.96 -8.94 -9.75
N VAL A 39 -2.08 -8.03 -10.12
CA VAL A 39 -1.42 -8.09 -11.44
C VAL A 39 -0.34 -9.17 -11.43
N HIS A 40 -0.37 -10.02 -12.44
CA HIS A 40 0.62 -11.07 -12.67
C HIS A 40 1.41 -10.82 -13.96
N GLY A 41 2.57 -11.46 -14.07
CA GLY A 41 3.42 -11.43 -15.26
C GLY A 41 4.65 -10.55 -15.13
N MET A 42 5.13 -10.02 -16.26
CA MET A 42 6.42 -9.30 -16.33
C MET A 42 6.42 -8.00 -15.51
N SER A 43 5.27 -7.36 -15.30
CA SER A 43 5.15 -6.17 -14.45
C SER A 43 5.62 -6.39 -13.01
N GLN A 44 5.56 -7.62 -12.51
CA GLN A 44 6.06 -7.98 -11.18
C GLN A 44 7.60 -7.91 -11.05
N ARG A 45 8.29 -7.65 -12.15
CA ARG A 45 9.76 -7.52 -12.22
C ARG A 45 10.17 -6.10 -12.62
N GLY A 46 9.84 -5.12 -11.78
CA GLY A 46 10.24 -3.72 -11.97
C GLY A 46 9.28 -2.88 -12.81
N GLY A 47 8.13 -3.41 -13.26
CA GLY A 47 7.06 -2.65 -13.89
C GLY A 47 6.05 -2.12 -12.86
N SER A 48 5.16 -1.21 -13.30
CA SER A 48 4.04 -0.75 -12.48
C SER A 48 3.11 -1.91 -12.12
N VAL A 49 2.78 -2.05 -10.84
CA VAL A 49 1.89 -3.09 -10.33
C VAL A 49 0.78 -2.49 -9.50
N VAL A 50 -0.41 -3.10 -9.56
CA VAL A 50 -1.56 -2.73 -8.75
C VAL A 50 -2.22 -3.99 -8.19
N THR A 51 -2.62 -3.89 -6.94
CA THR A 51 -3.44 -4.89 -6.25
C THR A 51 -4.69 -4.20 -5.74
N TYR A 52 -5.86 -4.72 -6.09
CA TYR A 52 -7.14 -4.26 -5.58
C TYR A 52 -7.55 -5.11 -4.38
N VAL A 53 -7.96 -4.46 -3.29
CA VAL A 53 -8.55 -5.11 -2.11
C VAL A 53 -9.88 -4.44 -1.83
N ARG A 54 -10.98 -5.17 -1.99
CA ARG A 54 -12.33 -4.69 -1.68
C ARG A 54 -12.93 -5.53 -0.58
N PHE A 55 -13.58 -4.90 0.38
CA PHE A 55 -14.21 -5.60 1.49
C PHE A 55 -15.46 -4.87 2.01
N GLY A 56 -16.36 -5.63 2.60
CA GLY A 56 -17.63 -5.13 3.13
C GLY A 56 -18.55 -6.27 3.53
N ASP A 57 -19.84 -5.98 3.74
CA ASP A 57 -20.82 -7.03 4.04
C ASP A 57 -21.01 -7.99 2.86
N LYS A 58 -20.95 -7.45 1.63
CA LYS A 58 -20.99 -8.22 0.39
C LYS A 58 -20.23 -7.51 -0.72
N VAL A 59 -19.34 -8.22 -1.41
CA VAL A 59 -18.53 -7.72 -2.53
C VAL A 59 -18.64 -8.65 -3.71
N TYR A 60 -19.08 -8.15 -4.86
CA TYR A 60 -19.35 -8.97 -6.05
C TYR A 60 -18.19 -8.99 -7.06
N SER A 61 -17.30 -7.98 -7.03
CA SER A 61 -16.19 -7.86 -7.96
C SER A 61 -14.94 -7.33 -7.23
N PRO A 62 -13.73 -7.79 -7.58
CA PRO A 62 -12.50 -7.23 -7.04
C PRO A 62 -12.10 -5.91 -7.70
N ILE A 63 -12.70 -5.55 -8.83
CA ILE A 63 -12.28 -4.36 -9.61
C ILE A 63 -12.74 -3.09 -8.90
N ILE A 64 -11.81 -2.12 -8.83
CA ILE A 64 -12.07 -0.76 -8.36
C ILE A 64 -12.04 0.14 -9.59
N ASP A 65 -13.12 0.88 -9.85
CA ASP A 65 -13.20 1.81 -10.95
C ASP A 65 -12.58 3.18 -10.58
N LYS A 66 -12.35 4.03 -11.59
CA LYS A 66 -11.84 5.38 -11.38
C LYS A 66 -12.78 6.17 -10.47
N GLY A 67 -12.20 6.86 -9.49
CA GLY A 67 -12.95 7.64 -8.51
C GLY A 67 -13.58 6.83 -7.36
N GLU A 68 -13.24 5.55 -7.18
CA GLU A 68 -13.85 4.69 -6.17
C GLU A 68 -12.91 4.27 -5.02
N ALA A 69 -11.60 4.46 -5.15
CA ALA A 69 -10.66 4.04 -4.11
C ALA A 69 -10.79 4.91 -2.85
N ASP A 70 -11.07 4.29 -1.71
CA ASP A 70 -11.02 4.96 -0.40
C ASP A 70 -9.58 5.29 -0.01
N TYR A 71 -8.67 4.35 -0.27
CA TYR A 71 -7.25 4.47 0.02
C TYR A 71 -6.41 3.98 -1.16
N ILE A 72 -5.33 4.72 -1.44
CA ILE A 72 -4.24 4.27 -2.31
C ILE A 72 -2.99 4.18 -1.44
N VAL A 73 -2.46 2.98 -1.25
CA VAL A 73 -1.20 2.74 -0.55
C VAL A 73 -0.12 2.51 -1.59
N SER A 74 0.82 3.44 -1.69
CA SER A 74 1.88 3.39 -2.68
C SER A 74 3.25 3.13 -2.08
N PHE A 75 3.99 2.22 -2.68
CA PHE A 75 5.35 1.89 -2.27
C PHE A 75 6.40 2.79 -2.93
N GLU A 76 5.97 3.61 -3.92
CA GLU A 76 6.84 4.46 -4.72
C GLU A 76 6.08 5.73 -5.14
N LEU A 77 6.77 6.86 -5.16
CA LEU A 77 6.13 8.16 -5.27
C LEU A 77 5.50 8.44 -6.66
N LEU A 78 6.14 8.02 -7.75
CA LEU A 78 5.58 8.17 -9.09
C LEU A 78 4.35 7.27 -9.28
N GLU A 79 4.36 6.07 -8.71
CA GLU A 79 3.21 5.20 -8.75
C GLU A 79 2.02 5.79 -7.96
N ALA A 80 2.26 6.45 -6.82
CA ALA A 80 1.19 7.21 -6.14
C ALA A 80 0.51 8.20 -7.09
N SER A 81 1.32 8.98 -7.80
CA SER A 81 0.82 9.99 -8.75
C SER A 81 0.06 9.39 -9.95
N ARG A 82 0.51 8.24 -10.47
CA ARG A 82 -0.12 7.58 -11.63
C ARG A 82 -1.55 7.11 -11.36
N TRP A 83 -1.84 6.73 -10.11
CA TRP A 83 -3.12 6.14 -9.75
C TRP A 83 -4.11 7.12 -9.09
N THR A 84 -3.78 8.41 -9.04
CA THR A 84 -4.64 9.45 -8.43
C THR A 84 -6.06 9.49 -9.01
N GLU A 85 -6.24 9.19 -10.29
CA GLU A 85 -7.56 9.17 -10.94
C GLU A 85 -8.52 8.11 -10.38
N TYR A 86 -8.00 7.12 -9.66
CA TYR A 86 -8.80 6.10 -8.99
C TYR A 86 -9.28 6.52 -7.60
N LEU A 87 -8.67 7.55 -7.01
CA LEU A 87 -9.04 8.03 -5.69
C LEU A 87 -10.42 8.67 -5.73
N LYS A 88 -11.28 8.29 -4.80
CA LYS A 88 -12.59 8.94 -4.66
C LYS A 88 -12.45 10.34 -4.03
N PRO A 89 -13.42 11.25 -4.19
CA PRO A 89 -13.46 12.49 -3.45
C PRO A 89 -13.41 12.24 -1.93
N GLY A 90 -12.44 12.86 -1.23
CA GLY A 90 -12.20 12.63 0.19
C GLY A 90 -11.48 11.32 0.53
N GLY A 91 -11.02 10.59 -0.46
CA GLY A 91 -10.10 9.47 -0.25
C GLY A 91 -8.69 9.94 0.09
N LYS A 92 -7.83 9.01 0.53
CA LYS A 92 -6.48 9.31 1.01
C LYS A 92 -5.41 8.51 0.27
N ILE A 93 -4.28 9.15 -0.04
CA ILE A 93 -3.07 8.50 -0.51
C ILE A 93 -2.07 8.39 0.65
N ILE A 94 -1.56 7.19 0.88
CA ILE A 94 -0.46 6.91 1.81
C ILE A 94 0.71 6.44 0.97
N THR A 95 1.83 7.17 0.96
CA THR A 95 2.93 6.86 0.06
C THR A 95 4.30 6.92 0.72
N ASN A 96 5.16 5.96 0.34
CA ASN A 96 6.60 6.08 0.55
C ASN A 96 7.16 7.14 -0.39
N ILE A 97 8.06 8.00 0.09
CA ILE A 97 8.74 9.03 -0.73
C ILE A 97 9.85 8.46 -1.62
N GLN A 98 10.13 7.17 -1.55
CA GLN A 98 11.11 6.50 -2.41
C GLN A 98 10.79 6.75 -3.89
N GLN A 99 11.85 7.00 -4.67
CA GLN A 99 11.81 7.19 -6.11
C GLN A 99 12.56 6.04 -6.79
N ILE A 100 11.90 5.34 -7.70
CA ILE A 100 12.48 4.28 -8.52
C ILE A 100 12.35 4.70 -9.98
N ASN A 101 13.47 4.95 -10.63
CA ASN A 101 13.48 5.41 -12.01
C ASN A 101 12.84 4.36 -12.94
N PRO A 102 11.75 4.70 -13.64
CA PRO A 102 11.18 3.83 -14.66
C PRO A 102 12.08 3.79 -15.91
N MET A 103 11.86 2.82 -16.77
CA MET A 103 12.71 2.61 -17.95
C MET A 103 12.94 3.87 -18.80
N PRO A 104 11.93 4.71 -19.09
CA PRO A 104 12.16 5.95 -19.85
C PRO A 104 13.16 6.91 -19.19
N VAL A 105 13.20 6.96 -17.84
CA VAL A 105 14.17 7.78 -17.11
C VAL A 105 15.56 7.14 -17.15
N ILE A 106 15.63 5.82 -16.97
CA ILE A 106 16.91 5.08 -17.01
C ILE A 106 17.64 5.26 -18.35
N ILE A 107 16.91 5.24 -19.47
CA ILE A 107 17.46 5.41 -20.82
C ILE A 107 17.62 6.88 -21.24
N GLY A 108 17.28 7.84 -20.38
CA GLY A 108 17.40 9.28 -20.66
C GLY A 108 16.33 9.85 -21.62
N ALA A 109 15.24 9.11 -21.87
CA ALA A 109 14.13 9.58 -22.71
C ALA A 109 13.13 10.48 -21.94
N ALA A 110 13.20 10.50 -20.62
CA ALA A 110 12.39 11.34 -19.75
C ALA A 110 13.14 11.68 -18.45
N GLU A 111 12.66 12.68 -17.74
CA GLU A 111 13.12 12.98 -16.38
C GLU A 111 12.10 12.45 -15.35
N TYR A 112 12.59 12.08 -14.17
CA TYR A 112 11.69 11.75 -13.05
C TYR A 112 10.96 13.03 -12.61
N PRO A 113 9.61 13.06 -12.54
CA PRO A 113 8.88 14.27 -12.20
C PRO A 113 9.20 14.75 -10.78
N ALA A 114 9.52 16.04 -10.64
CA ALA A 114 9.82 16.65 -9.34
C ALA A 114 8.55 17.03 -8.58
N GLN A 115 8.65 17.08 -7.25
CA GLN A 115 7.63 17.62 -6.34
C GLN A 115 6.26 16.94 -6.48
N LEU A 116 6.24 15.62 -6.61
CA LEU A 116 4.99 14.88 -6.84
C LEU A 116 4.04 14.95 -5.63
N ALA A 117 4.55 14.81 -4.40
CA ALA A 117 3.72 14.90 -3.19
C ALA A 117 3.08 16.30 -3.07
N GLU A 118 3.87 17.35 -3.25
CA GLU A 118 3.41 18.73 -3.22
C GLU A 118 2.38 19.03 -4.31
N LYS A 119 2.59 18.51 -5.52
CA LYS A 119 1.65 18.67 -6.63
C LYS A 119 0.32 17.97 -6.38
N MET A 120 0.34 16.75 -5.83
CA MET A 120 -0.88 16.04 -5.45
C MET A 120 -1.63 16.81 -4.35
N THR A 121 -0.94 17.29 -3.32
CA THR A 121 -1.53 18.10 -2.24
C THR A 121 -2.11 19.41 -2.79
N ALA A 122 -1.39 20.11 -3.68
CA ALA A 122 -1.86 21.34 -4.31
C ALA A 122 -3.10 21.11 -5.20
N ALA A 123 -3.27 19.92 -5.74
CA ALA A 123 -4.47 19.48 -6.47
C ALA A 123 -5.64 19.12 -5.54
N GLY A 124 -5.49 19.27 -4.21
CA GLY A 124 -6.54 19.00 -3.22
C GLY A 124 -6.65 17.54 -2.79
N ILE A 125 -5.63 16.72 -3.07
CA ILE A 125 -5.59 15.32 -2.64
C ILE A 125 -5.03 15.25 -1.22
N ASP A 126 -5.67 14.48 -0.35
CA ASP A 126 -5.14 14.14 0.99
C ASP A 126 -4.01 13.11 0.84
N VAL A 127 -2.76 13.56 1.07
CA VAL A 127 -1.55 12.76 0.86
C VAL A 127 -0.72 12.70 2.13
N ASP A 128 -0.54 11.51 2.68
CA ASP A 128 0.45 11.20 3.70
C ASP A 128 1.71 10.63 3.01
N ALA A 129 2.72 11.46 2.77
CA ALA A 129 4.00 11.09 2.16
C ALA A 129 5.10 11.08 3.22
N PHE A 130 5.75 9.93 3.45
CA PHE A 130 6.78 9.77 4.48
C PHE A 130 7.87 8.77 4.08
N ASP A 131 9.00 8.78 4.77
CA ASP A 131 10.13 7.89 4.52
C ASP A 131 9.91 6.51 5.17
N ALA A 132 9.09 5.69 4.54
CA ALA A 132 8.84 4.32 4.98
C ALA A 132 10.08 3.42 4.84
N LEU A 133 11.01 3.75 3.93
CA LEU A 133 12.24 2.99 3.74
C LEU A 133 13.16 3.09 4.96
N SER A 134 13.41 4.29 5.44
CA SER A 134 14.23 4.50 6.65
C SER A 134 13.63 3.80 7.88
N LEU A 135 12.30 3.80 8.03
CA LEU A 135 11.63 3.07 9.11
C LEU A 135 11.77 1.55 8.96
N ALA A 136 11.69 1.04 7.74
CA ALA A 136 11.90 -0.38 7.46
C ALA A 136 13.34 -0.81 7.75
N GLU A 137 14.33 0.01 7.41
CA GLU A 137 15.74 -0.21 7.75
C GLU A 137 15.97 -0.17 9.26
N GLN A 138 15.34 0.75 9.97
CA GLN A 138 15.36 0.80 11.45
C GLN A 138 14.70 -0.44 12.08
N ALA A 139 13.71 -1.04 11.43
CA ALA A 139 13.15 -2.32 11.86
C ALA A 139 14.10 -3.49 11.62
N GLY A 140 15.06 -3.35 10.69
CA GLY A 140 16.08 -4.33 10.37
C GLY A 140 16.12 -4.81 8.91
N SER A 141 15.24 -4.32 8.04
CA SER A 141 15.28 -4.70 6.62
C SER A 141 14.50 -3.73 5.73
N ALA A 142 15.14 -3.21 4.69
CA ALA A 142 14.49 -2.43 3.63
C ALA A 142 13.29 -3.16 2.97
N LYS A 143 13.26 -4.50 3.04
CA LYS A 143 12.13 -5.29 2.49
C LYS A 143 10.84 -5.16 3.29
N ALA A 144 10.88 -4.58 4.50
CA ALA A 144 9.71 -4.41 5.35
C ALA A 144 8.91 -3.11 5.08
N VAL A 145 9.26 -2.35 4.04
CA VAL A 145 8.52 -1.12 3.63
C VAL A 145 7.02 -1.38 3.50
N ASN A 146 6.64 -2.52 2.93
CA ASN A 146 5.24 -2.91 2.79
C ASN A 146 4.52 -3.01 4.16
N ILE A 147 5.18 -3.52 5.18
CA ILE A 147 4.61 -3.65 6.53
C ILE A 147 4.59 -2.31 7.27
N VAL A 148 5.60 -1.46 7.06
CA VAL A 148 5.58 -0.07 7.57
C VAL A 148 4.37 0.69 7.02
N LEU A 149 4.11 0.60 5.72
CA LEU A 149 2.95 1.22 5.09
C LEU A 149 1.62 0.66 5.60
N MET A 150 1.55 -0.65 5.90
CA MET A 150 0.36 -1.24 6.54
C MET A 150 0.18 -0.73 7.98
N GLY A 151 1.26 -0.49 8.72
CA GLY A 151 1.22 0.16 10.02
C GLY A 151 0.62 1.56 9.93
N HIS A 152 1.07 2.38 8.99
CA HIS A 152 0.52 3.72 8.79
C HIS A 152 -0.96 3.67 8.33
N LEU A 153 -1.30 2.78 7.42
CA LEU A 153 -2.68 2.56 6.98
C LEU A 153 -3.59 2.17 8.14
N SER A 154 -3.10 1.43 9.14
CA SER A 154 -3.88 0.93 10.27
C SER A 154 -4.57 2.03 11.06
N ARG A 155 -4.04 3.23 11.06
CA ARG A 155 -4.59 4.42 11.75
C ARG A 155 -5.97 4.85 11.22
N ASN A 156 -6.34 4.36 10.04
CA ASN A 156 -7.61 4.67 9.38
C ASN A 156 -8.68 3.60 9.61
N PHE A 157 -8.42 2.62 10.47
CA PHE A 157 -9.32 1.52 10.79
C PHE A 157 -9.46 1.35 12.30
N ASP A 158 -10.57 0.75 12.72
CA ASP A 158 -10.88 0.46 14.12
C ASP A 158 -10.41 -0.92 14.58
N PHE A 159 -9.46 -1.54 13.85
CA PHE A 159 -8.83 -2.78 14.30
C PHE A 159 -7.83 -2.51 15.41
N THR A 160 -7.85 -3.39 16.43
CA THR A 160 -6.90 -3.31 17.54
C THR A 160 -5.48 -3.68 17.08
N GLN A 161 -4.48 -3.23 17.82
CA GLN A 161 -3.10 -3.62 17.57
C GLN A 161 -2.93 -5.15 17.65
N GLU A 162 -3.64 -5.83 18.54
CA GLU A 162 -3.59 -7.29 18.70
C GLU A 162 -4.11 -8.01 17.45
N GLU A 163 -5.21 -7.54 16.84
CA GLU A 163 -5.72 -8.09 15.58
C GLU A 163 -4.70 -7.97 14.46
N TRP A 164 -4.03 -6.80 14.34
CA TRP A 164 -2.95 -6.60 13.37
C TRP A 164 -1.76 -7.51 13.63
N MET A 165 -1.31 -7.64 14.89
CA MET A 165 -0.19 -8.54 15.25
C MET A 165 -0.52 -9.98 14.90
N THR A 166 -1.74 -10.44 15.19
CA THR A 166 -2.21 -11.79 14.83
C THR A 166 -2.19 -11.99 13.30
N ALA A 167 -2.66 -11.01 12.53
CA ALA A 167 -2.63 -11.09 11.08
C ALA A 167 -1.19 -11.13 10.53
N ILE A 168 -0.25 -10.42 11.13
CA ILE A 168 1.18 -10.45 10.79
C ILE A 168 1.74 -11.85 11.08
N GLU A 169 1.52 -12.40 12.28
CA GLU A 169 1.97 -13.74 12.66
C GLU A 169 1.53 -14.83 11.67
N GLN A 170 0.30 -14.72 11.21
CA GLN A 170 -0.25 -15.65 10.20
C GLN A 170 0.26 -15.42 8.77
N SER A 171 0.86 -14.26 8.49
CA SER A 171 1.20 -13.84 7.12
C SER A 171 2.69 -13.96 6.81
N VAL A 172 3.57 -13.86 7.81
CA VAL A 172 5.02 -13.87 7.62
C VAL A 172 5.66 -15.14 8.16
N PRO A 173 6.78 -15.60 7.59
CA PRO A 173 7.54 -16.71 8.17
C PRO A 173 8.05 -16.37 9.58
N ALA A 174 8.07 -17.36 10.49
CA ALA A 174 8.45 -17.17 11.90
C ALA A 174 9.80 -16.46 12.10
N LYS A 175 10.79 -16.74 11.25
CA LYS A 175 12.12 -16.10 11.30
C LYS A 175 12.12 -14.60 11.07
N PHE A 176 11.06 -14.04 10.48
CA PHE A 176 10.91 -12.61 10.20
C PHE A 176 9.83 -11.94 11.05
N LEU A 177 9.22 -12.68 11.99
CA LEU A 177 8.07 -12.20 12.73
C LEU A 177 8.38 -10.92 13.52
N GLU A 178 9.41 -10.94 14.35
CA GLU A 178 9.77 -9.81 15.22
C GLU A 178 10.15 -8.55 14.40
N LEU A 179 10.87 -8.75 13.29
CA LEU A 179 11.20 -7.66 12.38
C LEU A 179 9.93 -7.02 11.81
N ASN A 180 8.97 -7.83 11.37
CA ASN A 180 7.73 -7.30 10.78
C ASN A 180 6.81 -6.67 11.82
N LYS A 181 6.73 -7.20 13.03
CA LYS A 181 6.02 -6.54 14.15
C LYS A 181 6.60 -5.16 14.44
N LYS A 182 7.94 -5.06 14.53
CA LYS A 182 8.62 -3.78 14.73
C LYS A 182 8.36 -2.81 13.57
N ALA A 183 8.44 -3.27 12.32
CA ALA A 183 8.17 -2.46 11.14
C ALA A 183 6.73 -1.90 11.15
N PHE A 184 5.75 -2.72 11.51
CA PHE A 184 4.37 -2.29 11.64
C PHE A 184 4.20 -1.18 12.69
N LEU A 185 4.79 -1.37 13.89
CA LEU A 185 4.69 -0.39 14.97
C LEU A 185 5.32 0.95 14.58
N LEU A 186 6.51 0.93 13.98
CA LEU A 186 7.15 2.14 13.48
C LEU A 186 6.27 2.87 12.45
N GLY A 187 5.61 2.13 11.57
CA GLY A 187 4.67 2.72 10.62
C GLY A 187 3.39 3.27 11.25
N ALA A 188 2.88 2.64 12.31
CA ALA A 188 1.69 3.11 13.03
C ALA A 188 1.94 4.38 13.84
N GLU A 189 3.19 4.65 14.21
CA GLU A 189 3.62 5.83 14.97
C GLU A 189 4.04 7.01 14.06
N ALA A 190 4.26 6.77 12.76
CA ALA A 190 4.80 7.73 11.79
C ALA A 190 3.82 8.83 11.36
#